data_5da1c3aff4209d412b3cb078f8ed4ad5
#
_entry.id   5da1c3aff4209d412b3cb078f8ed4ad5
#
_cell.length_a   1.000
_cell.length_b   1.000
_cell.length_c   1.000
_cell.angle_alpha   90.00
_cell.angle_beta   90.00
_cell.angle_gamma   90.00
#
_symmetry.space_group_name_H-M   'P 1'
#
loop_
_entity.id
_entity.type
_entity.pdbx_description
1 polymer ?
#
loop_
_entity_poly.entity_id
_entity_poly.type
_entity_poly.pdbx_seq_one_letter_code
_entity_poly.pdbx_strand_id
1 'polypeptide(L)'
;EAIFELLGQSRGSNVLAYNTDGRARIYSLRLTNTFRVVLQNGVELLPTTTVSATRELIRDESDENGRANQERLLYEEMEQSCIHQMVSRMTHISEEAVRKGMHELE
;
A
#
# COMPACT_ATOMS: atom_id res chain seq x y z
N GLU A 1 7.14 -13.90 19.79
CA GLU A 1 5.98 -13.21 19.27
C GLU A 1 6.37 -12.07 18.33
N ALA A 2 5.74 -11.99 17.17
CA ALA A 2 6.10 -11.03 16.14
C ALA A 2 5.29 -9.74 16.29
N ILE A 3 5.95 -8.62 16.07
CA ILE A 3 5.32 -7.30 16.13
C ILE A 3 5.38 -6.68 14.74
N PHE A 4 4.21 -6.30 14.22
CA PHE A 4 4.09 -5.54 12.98
C PHE A 4 4.23 -4.04 13.31
N GLU A 5 5.14 -3.36 12.62
CA GLU A 5 5.32 -1.93 12.78
C GLU A 5 5.08 -1.21 11.45
N LEU A 6 4.10 -0.33 11.44
CA LEU A 6 3.89 0.56 10.29
C LEU A 6 4.76 1.79 10.48
N LEU A 7 5.78 1.93 9.63
CA LEU A 7 6.78 2.99 9.75
C LEU A 7 6.37 4.29 9.07
N GLY A 8 5.56 4.20 8.03
CA GLY A 8 5.10 5.40 7.33
C GLY A 8 4.08 5.09 6.25
N GLN A 9 3.32 6.11 5.91
CA GLN A 9 2.37 6.07 4.81
C GLN A 9 2.43 7.40 4.10
N SER A 10 2.44 7.37 2.77
CA SER A 10 2.42 8.59 1.97
C SER A 10 1.47 8.46 0.80
N ARG A 11 0.90 9.59 0.42
CA ARG A 11 0.01 9.71 -0.73
C ARG A 11 0.64 10.66 -1.72
N GLY A 12 0.50 10.34 -3.01
CA GLY A 12 1.01 11.19 -4.06
C GLY A 12 0.06 11.20 -5.25
N SER A 13 0.16 12.23 -6.06
CA SER A 13 -0.60 12.31 -7.30
C SER A 13 0.24 12.98 -8.38
N ASN A 14 0.08 12.50 -9.61
CA ASN A 14 0.72 13.08 -10.78
C ASN A 14 -0.34 13.28 -11.86
N VAL A 15 -0.17 14.33 -12.66
CA VAL A 15 -1.05 14.57 -13.79
C VAL A 15 -0.55 13.75 -14.97
N LEU A 16 -1.43 12.93 -15.55
CA LEU A 16 -1.11 12.09 -16.71
C LEU A 16 -1.57 12.72 -18.01
N ALA A 17 -2.63 13.49 -18.00
CA ALA A 17 -3.18 14.09 -19.21
C ALA A 17 -3.90 15.40 -18.90
N TYR A 18 -3.92 16.29 -19.88
CA TYR A 18 -4.58 17.60 -19.81
C TYR A 18 -5.66 17.69 -20.87
N ASN A 19 -6.70 18.48 -20.59
CA ASN A 19 -7.68 18.87 -21.58
C ASN A 19 -7.08 19.88 -22.55
N THR A 20 -7.79 20.15 -23.64
CA THR A 20 -7.38 21.13 -24.64
C THR A 20 -7.31 22.57 -24.09
N ASP A 21 -7.98 22.83 -22.96
CA ASP A 21 -7.95 24.13 -22.26
C ASP A 21 -6.81 24.21 -21.23
N GLY A 22 -5.93 23.20 -21.14
CA GLY A 22 -4.79 23.18 -20.23
C GLY A 22 -5.11 22.69 -18.83
N ARG A 23 -6.32 22.25 -18.54
CA ARG A 23 -6.69 21.73 -17.23
C ARG A 23 -6.37 20.25 -17.12
N ALA A 24 -5.95 19.82 -15.93
CA ALA A 24 -5.66 18.42 -15.67
C ALA A 24 -6.92 17.57 -15.79
N ARG A 25 -6.83 16.47 -16.54
CA ARG A 25 -7.95 15.57 -16.81
C ARG A 25 -7.79 14.22 -16.16
N ILE A 26 -6.59 13.65 -16.22
CA ILE A 26 -6.32 12.33 -15.66
C ILE A 26 -5.18 12.45 -14.67
N TYR A 27 -5.42 11.93 -13.46
CA TYR A 27 -4.42 11.88 -12.39
C TYR A 27 -4.04 10.44 -12.10
N SER A 28 -2.77 10.22 -11.78
CA SER A 28 -2.32 8.97 -11.17
C SER A 28 -2.23 9.19 -9.67
N LEU A 29 -2.99 8.43 -8.91
CA LEU A 29 -2.94 8.45 -7.45
C LEU A 29 -2.08 7.30 -6.97
N ARG A 30 -1.24 7.55 -5.98
CA ARG A 30 -0.37 6.55 -5.41
C ARG A 30 -0.44 6.55 -3.90
N LEU A 31 -0.56 5.37 -3.32
CA LEU A 31 -0.49 5.16 -1.88
C LEU A 31 0.68 4.24 -1.59
N THR A 32 1.56 4.66 -0.69
CA THR A 32 2.75 3.91 -0.32
C THR A 32 2.76 3.67 1.18
N ASN A 33 3.01 2.42 1.58
CA ASN A 33 3.14 2.05 2.98
C ASN A 33 4.50 1.38 3.21
N THR A 34 5.18 1.79 4.26
CA THR A 34 6.46 1.22 4.66
C THR A 34 6.29 0.58 6.02
N PHE A 35 6.72 -0.67 6.15
CA PHE A 35 6.52 -1.45 7.36
C PHE A 35 7.66 -2.44 7.58
N ARG A 36 7.71 -3.02 8.77
CA ARG A 36 8.62 -4.10 9.10
C ARG A 36 7.96 -5.03 10.12
N VAL A 37 8.52 -6.22 10.27
CA VAL A 37 8.08 -7.18 11.29
C VAL A 37 9.28 -7.55 12.13
N VAL A 38 9.17 -7.39 13.44
CA VAL A 38 10.26 -7.68 14.39
C VAL A 38 9.76 -8.60 15.49
N LEU A 39 10.69 -9.35 16.09
CA LEU A 39 10.42 -10.11 17.29
C LEU A 39 10.61 -9.21 18.51
N GLN A 40 10.09 -9.64 19.66
CA GLN A 40 10.23 -8.91 20.91
C GLN A 40 11.69 -8.66 21.31
N ASN A 41 12.60 -9.55 20.89
CA ASN A 41 14.03 -9.42 21.16
C ASN A 41 14.75 -8.50 20.17
N GLY A 42 14.03 -7.85 19.26
CA GLY A 42 14.60 -6.93 18.31
C GLY A 42 15.07 -7.54 16.98
N VAL A 43 14.97 -8.85 16.83
CA VAL A 43 15.35 -9.52 15.59
C VAL A 43 14.31 -9.24 14.52
N GLU A 44 14.76 -8.77 13.35
CA GLU A 44 13.87 -8.51 12.23
C GLU A 44 13.53 -9.80 11.49
N LEU A 45 12.23 -10.14 11.45
CA LEU A 45 11.72 -11.23 10.62
C LEU A 45 11.51 -10.77 9.17
N LEU A 46 11.06 -9.54 9.02
CA LEU A 46 10.93 -8.89 7.72
C LEU A 46 11.56 -7.52 7.83
N PRO A 47 12.63 -7.25 7.06
CA PRO A 47 13.23 -5.91 7.08
C PRO A 47 12.27 -4.87 6.53
N THR A 48 12.61 -3.61 6.68
CA THR A 48 11.79 -2.51 6.19
C THR A 48 11.42 -2.74 4.73
N THR A 49 10.13 -2.82 4.47
CA THR A 49 9.57 -3.15 3.16
C THR A 49 8.54 -2.10 2.77
N THR A 50 8.53 -1.73 1.50
CA THR A 50 7.58 -0.77 0.96
C THR A 50 6.63 -1.47 0.01
N VAL A 51 5.32 -1.25 0.22
CA VAL A 51 4.28 -1.70 -0.70
C VAL A 51 3.54 -0.48 -1.21
N SER A 52 3.01 -0.56 -2.41
CA SER A 52 2.28 0.56 -3.00
C SER A 52 1.14 0.09 -3.87
N ALA A 53 0.19 0.98 -4.06
CA ALA A 53 -0.92 0.81 -4.98
C ALA A 53 -1.10 2.09 -5.78
N THR A 54 -1.52 1.95 -7.03
CA THR A 54 -1.71 3.07 -7.94
C THR A 54 -3.07 2.93 -8.61
N ARG A 55 -3.77 4.05 -8.75
CA ARG A 55 -5.06 4.11 -9.45
C ARG A 55 -5.14 5.40 -10.27
N GLU A 56 -5.94 5.38 -11.31
CA GLU A 56 -6.17 6.55 -12.13
C GLU A 56 -7.50 7.21 -11.78
N LEU A 57 -7.48 8.52 -11.65
CA LEU A 57 -8.66 9.33 -11.40
C LEU A 57 -8.92 10.18 -12.64
N ILE A 58 -10.10 10.01 -13.25
CA ILE A 58 -10.52 10.80 -14.38
C ILE A 58 -11.40 11.93 -13.87
N ARG A 59 -10.97 13.17 -14.16
CA ARG A 59 -11.71 14.35 -13.72
C ARG A 59 -12.87 14.64 -14.65
N ASP A 60 -14.07 14.70 -14.08
CA ASP A 60 -15.25 15.19 -14.77
C ASP A 60 -15.54 16.60 -14.26
N GLU A 61 -15.38 17.59 -15.11
CA GLU A 61 -15.55 19.00 -14.74
C GLU A 61 -16.97 19.34 -14.32
N SER A 62 -17.96 18.54 -14.72
CA SER A 62 -19.36 18.81 -14.41
C SER A 62 -19.76 18.38 -12.99
N ASP A 63 -18.90 17.65 -12.27
CA ASP A 63 -19.24 17.10 -10.95
C ASP A 63 -18.06 17.13 -9.99
N GLU A 64 -17.83 18.30 -9.37
CA GLU A 64 -16.74 18.46 -8.39
C GLU A 64 -16.99 17.69 -7.10
N ASN A 65 -18.24 17.57 -6.67
CA ASN A 65 -18.60 16.81 -5.48
C ASN A 65 -18.38 15.32 -5.69
N GLY A 66 -18.75 14.83 -6.87
CA GLY A 66 -18.51 13.45 -7.26
C GLY A 66 -17.02 13.12 -7.34
N ARG A 67 -16.20 14.09 -7.75
CA ARG A 67 -14.74 13.93 -7.81
C ARG A 67 -14.12 13.66 -6.45
N ALA A 68 -14.47 14.44 -5.42
CA ALA A 68 -13.95 14.26 -4.08
C ALA A 68 -14.34 12.90 -3.52
N ASN A 69 -15.56 12.48 -3.79
CA ASN A 69 -16.07 11.18 -3.36
C ASN A 69 -15.37 10.03 -4.09
N GLN A 70 -15.14 10.18 -5.38
CA GLN A 70 -14.43 9.19 -6.20
C GLN A 70 -12.98 9.04 -5.73
N GLU A 71 -12.30 10.15 -5.44
CA GLU A 71 -10.93 10.13 -4.93
C GLU A 71 -10.85 9.39 -3.61
N ARG A 72 -11.79 9.64 -2.69
CA ARG A 72 -11.87 8.94 -1.41
C ARG A 72 -12.04 7.43 -1.60
N LEU A 73 -12.93 7.03 -2.49
CA LEU A 73 -13.16 5.62 -2.78
C LEU A 73 -11.94 4.94 -3.37
N LEU A 74 -11.20 5.63 -4.24
CA LEU A 74 -9.98 5.10 -4.83
C LEU A 74 -8.89 4.91 -3.77
N TYR A 75 -8.74 5.85 -2.85
CA TYR A 75 -7.77 5.70 -1.76
C TYR A 75 -8.16 4.57 -0.81
N GLU A 76 -9.44 4.39 -0.53
CA GLU A 76 -9.91 3.25 0.26
C GLU A 76 -9.56 1.93 -0.42
N GLU A 77 -9.75 1.85 -1.72
CA GLU A 77 -9.41 0.67 -2.52
C GLU A 77 -7.90 0.43 -2.50
N MET A 78 -7.09 1.49 -2.63
CA MET A 78 -5.64 1.39 -2.56
C MET A 78 -5.17 0.95 -1.17
N GLU A 79 -5.80 1.42 -0.11
CA GLU A 79 -5.50 0.99 1.26
C GLU A 79 -5.75 -0.50 1.41
N GLN A 80 -6.88 -1.00 0.90
CA GLN A 80 -7.17 -2.44 0.93
C GLN A 80 -6.14 -3.25 0.16
N SER A 81 -5.69 -2.74 -0.98
CA SER A 81 -4.64 -3.39 -1.77
C SER A 81 -3.32 -3.46 -1.00
N CYS A 82 -2.93 -2.37 -0.34
CA CYS A 82 -1.72 -2.34 0.47
C CYS A 82 -1.80 -3.29 1.66
N ILE A 83 -2.94 -3.31 2.35
CA ILE A 83 -3.18 -4.23 3.47
C ILE A 83 -3.04 -5.67 2.99
N HIS A 84 -3.64 -6.00 1.87
CA HIS A 84 -3.56 -7.33 1.29
C HIS A 84 -2.12 -7.73 0.98
N GLN A 85 -1.34 -6.82 0.41
CA GLN A 85 0.08 -7.05 0.13
C GLN A 85 0.89 -7.28 1.40
N MET A 86 0.63 -6.48 2.44
CA MET A 86 1.32 -6.60 3.72
C MET A 86 0.99 -7.91 4.42
N VAL A 87 -0.28 -8.30 4.44
CA VAL A 87 -0.73 -9.56 5.03
C VAL A 87 -0.12 -10.75 4.28
N SER A 88 -0.08 -10.68 2.96
CA SER A 88 0.52 -11.73 2.13
C SER A 88 2.00 -11.95 2.47
N ARG A 89 2.75 -10.87 2.66
CA ARG A 89 4.16 -10.96 3.04
C ARG A 89 4.36 -11.52 4.44
N MET A 90 3.52 -11.13 5.39
CA MET A 90 3.56 -11.64 6.75
C MET A 90 3.24 -13.14 6.80
N THR A 91 2.25 -13.56 6.02
CA THR A 91 1.87 -14.98 5.91
C THR A 91 3.02 -15.81 5.36
N HIS A 92 3.69 -15.31 4.31
CA HIS A 92 4.82 -16.00 3.70
C HIS A 92 5.97 -16.19 4.69
N ILE A 93 6.29 -15.17 5.47
CA ILE A 93 7.35 -15.21 6.48
C ILE A 93 6.99 -16.19 7.60
N SER A 94 5.73 -16.19 8.02
CA SER A 94 5.25 -17.11 9.05
C SER A 94 5.39 -18.56 8.59
N GLU A 95 5.07 -18.86 7.32
CA GLU A 95 5.25 -20.19 6.75
C GLU A 95 6.71 -20.59 6.69
N GLU A 96 7.60 -19.69 6.32
CA GLU A 96 9.04 -19.95 6.29
C GLU A 96 9.60 -20.21 7.69
N ALA A 97 9.14 -19.44 8.67
CA ALA A 97 9.57 -19.61 10.06
C ALA A 97 9.18 -20.99 10.61
N VAL A 98 7.96 -21.42 10.30
CA VAL A 98 7.48 -22.76 10.69
C VAL A 98 8.31 -23.84 10.00
N ARG A 99 8.59 -23.67 8.74
CA ARG A 99 9.38 -24.63 7.95
C ARG A 99 10.80 -24.76 8.51
N LYS A 100 11.45 -23.65 8.86
CA LYS A 100 12.78 -23.64 9.48
C LYS A 100 12.76 -24.30 10.86
N GLY A 101 11.73 -24.03 11.66
CA GLY A 101 11.56 -24.63 12.96
C GLY A 101 11.43 -26.15 12.88
N MET A 102 10.67 -26.63 11.92
CA MET A 102 10.54 -28.07 11.68
C MET A 102 11.85 -28.70 11.25
N HIS A 103 12.62 -27.98 10.43
CA HIS A 103 13.92 -28.48 9.94
C HIS A 103 14.94 -28.59 11.08
N GLU A 104 14.91 -27.66 12.02
CA GLU A 104 15.82 -27.66 13.18
C GLU A 104 15.49 -28.79 14.18
N LEU A 105 14.24 -29.25 14.19
CA LEU A 105 13.81 -30.33 15.07
C LEU A 105 14.15 -31.71 14.54
N GLU A 106 14.51 -31.83 13.28
CA GLU A 106 14.97 -33.07 12.69
C GLU A 106 16.46 -33.26 12.94
#